data_a633a66083b29e5076de2cb992b9d32f
#
_entry.id   a633a66083b29e5076de2cb992b9d32f
#
_cell.length_a   1.000
_cell.length_b   1.000
_cell.length_c   1.000
_cell.angle_alpha   90.00
_cell.angle_beta   90.00
_cell.angle_gamma   90.00
#
_symmetry.space_group_name_H-M   'P 1'
#
loop_
_entity.id
_entity.type
_entity.pdbx_description
1 polymer ?
#
loop_
_entity_poly.entity_id
_entity_poly.type
_entity_poly.pdbx_seq_one_letter_code
_entity_poly.pdbx_strand_id
1 'polypeptide(L)'
;MEKQVRFEDLCPFVREAGMQRGDVWQIPRRIYDHEFLYCVSGRALMTIGRETHELAPGHLAIVPPDTPHTLHYEPEKTAELAWMHCDFMFQDDGDWLYRWYNTPEDYVRCFSERLPHPEHIRPVPVFPGKFRLPYFVAFEEGNEIEMLFLSLVKAFAGEGNHFALLSRITVLRVLDAVLSQCGYWKSSAQPIRVSDAMKQYIRFNYMNRITLQDIGACTQYNPDYAGKLFRRETGMTVIEYVNHLRINKAQSLLLDESLTMAEIAEKCGFQSVNYFSMVARKITGMAPRQLRAHLLTIMENASL
;
A
#
# COMPACT_ATOMS: atom_id res chain seq x y z
N MET A 1 9.24 19.66 -7.24
CA MET A 1 9.50 18.83 -8.47
C MET A 1 8.55 17.64 -8.43
N GLU A 2 7.78 17.35 -9.50
CA GLU A 2 6.88 16.21 -9.57
C GLU A 2 7.62 14.93 -9.96
N LYS A 3 7.19 13.77 -9.38
CA LYS A 3 7.74 12.46 -9.70
C LYS A 3 6.60 11.46 -9.91
N GLN A 4 6.59 10.77 -11.05
CA GLN A 4 5.70 9.65 -11.29
C GLN A 4 6.05 8.53 -10.31
N VAL A 5 5.06 8.01 -9.60
CA VAL A 5 5.23 6.91 -8.63
C VAL A 5 4.24 5.80 -8.93
N ARG A 6 4.65 4.56 -8.71
CA ARG A 6 3.75 3.40 -8.70
C ARG A 6 3.42 3.08 -7.25
N PHE A 7 2.30 2.43 -6.99
CA PHE A 7 1.94 2.05 -5.61
C PHE A 7 2.95 1.08 -4.99
N GLU A 8 3.59 0.25 -5.81
CA GLU A 8 4.63 -0.71 -5.38
C GLU A 8 5.92 -0.01 -4.92
N ASP A 9 6.16 1.21 -5.38
CA ASP A 9 7.36 1.98 -5.04
C ASP A 9 7.19 2.81 -3.75
N LEU A 10 5.98 2.79 -3.15
CA LEU A 10 5.71 3.52 -1.93
C LEU A 10 6.44 2.88 -0.74
N CYS A 11 7.27 3.67 -0.10
CA CYS A 11 7.95 3.32 1.14
C CYS A 11 7.87 4.51 2.10
N PRO A 12 6.67 4.81 2.63
CA PRO A 12 6.46 6.02 3.41
C PRO A 12 7.23 5.99 4.73
N PHE A 13 7.65 7.17 5.14
CA PHE A 13 8.36 7.39 6.38
C PHE A 13 7.83 8.67 7.06
N VAL A 14 7.37 8.56 8.31
CA VAL A 14 6.98 9.71 9.13
C VAL A 14 8.18 10.17 9.93
N ARG A 15 8.52 11.44 9.81
CA ARG A 15 9.64 12.06 10.51
C ARG A 15 9.23 12.59 11.86
N GLU A 16 8.09 13.24 11.89
CA GLU A 16 7.52 13.84 13.09
C GLU A 16 5.99 13.72 13.05
N ALA A 17 5.39 13.64 14.21
CA ALA A 17 3.95 13.69 14.41
C ALA A 17 3.63 14.33 15.75
N GLY A 18 2.54 15.10 15.81
CA GLY A 18 2.17 15.78 17.03
C GLY A 18 0.76 16.31 17.02
N MET A 19 0.42 16.96 18.12
CA MET A 19 -0.79 17.76 18.27
C MET A 19 -0.42 19.22 18.38
N GLN A 20 -1.19 20.09 17.75
CA GLN A 20 -1.08 21.53 17.96
C GLN A 20 -2.42 22.13 18.32
N ARG A 21 -2.40 23.21 19.11
CA ARG A 21 -3.58 23.96 19.52
C ARG A 21 -3.25 25.44 19.62
N GLY A 22 -3.98 26.26 18.87
CA GLY A 22 -3.83 27.70 18.95
C GLY A 22 -2.60 28.30 18.26
N ASP A 23 -1.75 27.47 17.62
CA ASP A 23 -0.64 27.97 16.83
C ASP A 23 -1.13 28.58 15.52
N VAL A 24 -0.65 29.76 15.21
CA VAL A 24 -1.01 30.49 13.97
C VAL A 24 0.23 30.82 13.16
N TRP A 25 0.15 30.61 11.86
CA TRP A 25 1.18 31.03 10.93
C TRP A 25 0.61 32.04 9.97
N GLN A 26 0.69 33.29 10.34
CA GLN A 26 0.18 34.41 9.54
C GLN A 26 1.10 34.73 8.35
N ILE A 27 2.39 34.42 8.51
CA ILE A 27 3.37 34.52 7.43
C ILE A 27 3.44 33.17 6.70
N PRO A 28 3.42 33.12 5.37
CA PRO A 28 3.50 31.87 4.65
C PRO A 28 4.75 31.09 5.01
N ARG A 29 4.56 29.84 5.46
CA ARG A 29 5.62 28.87 5.74
C ARG A 29 5.81 27.95 4.54
N ARG A 30 7.04 27.46 4.32
CA ARG A 30 7.39 26.41 3.36
C ARG A 30 8.10 25.29 4.08
N ILE A 31 7.91 24.07 3.62
CA ILE A 31 8.49 22.85 4.20
C ILE A 31 9.15 22.01 3.12
N TYR A 32 10.08 21.12 3.52
CA TYR A 32 10.83 20.27 2.60
C TYR A 32 10.11 18.99 2.21
N ASP A 33 9.25 18.48 3.08
CA ASP A 33 8.50 17.22 2.95
C ASP A 33 6.99 17.46 2.85
N HIS A 34 6.19 16.44 2.97
CA HIS A 34 4.73 16.57 3.02
C HIS A 34 4.26 16.72 4.46
N GLU A 35 3.36 17.65 4.69
CA GLU A 35 2.66 17.78 5.96
C GLU A 35 1.18 17.45 5.78
N PHE A 36 0.68 16.65 6.70
CA PHE A 36 -0.73 16.31 6.81
C PHE A 36 -1.26 16.87 8.12
N LEU A 37 -2.34 17.65 8.05
CA LEU A 37 -3.00 18.23 9.22
C LEU A 37 -4.46 17.77 9.26
N TYR A 38 -4.80 16.98 10.25
CA TYR A 38 -6.18 16.51 10.48
C TYR A 38 -6.84 17.32 11.59
N CYS A 39 -8.02 17.87 11.33
CA CYS A 39 -8.77 18.62 12.33
C CYS A 39 -9.55 17.65 13.22
N VAL A 40 -9.15 17.57 14.49
CA VAL A 40 -9.80 16.73 15.51
C VAL A 40 -10.97 17.47 16.14
N SER A 41 -10.79 18.76 16.46
CA SER A 41 -11.84 19.58 17.07
C SER A 41 -11.66 21.05 16.71
N GLY A 42 -12.71 21.84 16.87
CA GLY A 42 -12.70 23.27 16.62
C GLY A 42 -12.72 23.63 15.14
N ARG A 43 -12.19 24.83 14.80
CA ARG A 43 -12.13 25.32 13.41
C ARG A 43 -10.90 26.17 13.18
N ALA A 44 -10.31 26.04 12.01
CA ALA A 44 -9.17 26.84 11.56
C ALA A 44 -9.33 27.22 10.08
N LEU A 45 -8.78 28.33 9.66
CA LEU A 45 -8.68 28.73 8.26
C LEU A 45 -7.28 28.43 7.76
N MET A 46 -7.16 27.59 6.73
CA MET A 46 -5.88 27.21 6.15
C MET A 46 -5.81 27.61 4.68
N THR A 47 -4.70 28.25 4.30
CA THR A 47 -4.38 28.57 2.91
C THR A 47 -3.18 27.74 2.49
N ILE A 48 -3.31 27.01 1.36
CA ILE A 48 -2.23 26.25 0.73
C ILE A 48 -2.11 26.75 -0.72
N GLY A 49 -0.96 27.31 -1.07
CA GLY A 49 -0.78 27.94 -2.39
C GLY A 49 -1.75 29.11 -2.60
N ARG A 50 -2.78 28.89 -3.41
CA ARG A 50 -3.83 29.87 -3.69
C ARG A 50 -5.22 29.46 -3.18
N GLU A 51 -5.33 28.30 -2.58
CA GLU A 51 -6.59 27.74 -2.12
C GLU A 51 -6.74 27.96 -0.60
N THR A 52 -7.88 28.47 -0.19
CA THR A 52 -8.20 28.69 1.22
C THR A 52 -9.45 27.92 1.60
N HIS A 53 -9.34 27.12 2.67
CA HIS A 53 -10.44 26.32 3.19
C HIS A 53 -10.54 26.41 4.71
N GLU A 54 -11.76 26.32 5.22
CA GLU A 54 -12.00 26.12 6.64
C GLU A 54 -11.77 24.63 6.97
N LEU A 55 -10.90 24.39 7.93
CA LEU A 55 -10.72 23.07 8.53
C LEU A 55 -11.70 22.93 9.69
N ALA A 56 -12.57 21.95 9.62
CA ALA A 56 -13.52 21.54 10.65
C ALA A 56 -13.23 20.07 11.04
N PRO A 57 -13.82 19.54 12.13
CA PRO A 57 -13.62 18.14 12.50
C PRO A 57 -13.88 17.18 11.34
N GLY A 58 -12.95 16.25 11.11
CA GLY A 58 -12.96 15.36 9.95
C GLY A 58 -12.24 15.88 8.70
N HIS A 59 -11.82 17.15 8.66
CA HIS A 59 -11.11 17.70 7.52
C HIS A 59 -9.61 17.43 7.61
N LEU A 60 -9.02 17.06 6.47
CA LEU A 60 -7.59 16.82 6.28
C LEU A 60 -7.04 17.85 5.29
N ALA A 61 -5.99 18.56 5.68
CA ALA A 61 -5.16 19.36 4.80
C ALA A 61 -3.88 18.58 4.46
N ILE A 62 -3.46 18.65 3.19
CA ILE A 62 -2.25 18.01 2.67
C ILE A 62 -1.39 19.09 2.02
N VAL A 63 -0.28 19.40 2.65
CA VAL A 63 0.68 20.39 2.19
C VAL A 63 1.81 19.72 1.44
N PRO A 64 1.95 19.97 0.13
CA PRO A 64 3.10 19.46 -0.60
C PRO A 64 4.38 20.24 -0.25
N PRO A 65 5.56 19.64 -0.50
CA PRO A 65 6.84 20.32 -0.35
C PRO A 65 6.92 21.63 -1.10
N ASP A 66 7.65 22.60 -0.55
CA ASP A 66 7.89 23.94 -1.11
C ASP A 66 6.62 24.73 -1.49
N THR A 67 5.48 24.37 -0.88
CA THR A 67 4.21 25.06 -1.10
C THR A 67 3.96 26.06 0.03
N PRO A 68 3.80 27.38 -0.26
CA PRO A 68 3.52 28.36 0.78
C PRO A 68 2.16 28.07 1.42
N HIS A 69 2.10 28.08 2.73
CA HIS A 69 0.86 27.84 3.46
C HIS A 69 0.79 28.65 4.74
N THR A 70 -0.43 28.98 5.17
CA THR A 70 -0.72 29.73 6.39
C THR A 70 -1.84 29.04 7.16
N LEU A 71 -1.85 29.20 8.48
CA LEU A 71 -2.89 28.70 9.37
C LEU A 71 -3.36 29.82 10.29
N HIS A 72 -4.66 30.04 10.33
CA HIS A 72 -5.31 31.06 11.15
C HIS A 72 -6.43 30.47 11.97
N TYR A 73 -6.59 30.97 13.19
CA TYR A 73 -7.77 30.73 13.99
C TYR A 73 -8.56 32.03 14.12
N GLU A 74 -9.89 31.90 14.16
CA GLU A 74 -10.69 33.05 14.58
C GLU A 74 -10.49 33.31 16.10
N PRO A 75 -10.54 34.55 16.57
CA PRO A 75 -10.15 34.93 17.95
C PRO A 75 -10.76 34.11 19.06
N GLU A 76 -11.97 33.56 18.87
CA GLU A 76 -12.69 32.76 19.86
C GLU A 76 -12.80 31.26 19.51
N LYS A 77 -12.24 30.86 18.37
CA LYS A 77 -12.30 29.48 17.88
C LYS A 77 -10.89 28.89 17.78
N THR A 78 -10.56 28.02 18.70
CA THR A 78 -9.33 27.24 18.61
C THR A 78 -9.62 25.91 17.96
N ALA A 79 -8.69 25.41 17.14
CA ALA A 79 -8.74 24.05 16.65
C ALA A 79 -7.66 23.21 17.31
N GLU A 80 -7.94 21.93 17.46
CA GLU A 80 -6.93 20.91 17.75
C GLU A 80 -6.64 20.15 16.46
N LEU A 81 -5.40 20.23 16.01
CA LEU A 81 -4.94 19.60 14.79
C LEU A 81 -3.91 18.51 15.13
N ALA A 82 -4.19 17.30 14.68
CA ALA A 82 -3.17 16.25 14.64
C ALA A 82 -2.40 16.38 13.34
N TRP A 83 -1.07 16.38 13.41
CA TRP A 83 -0.23 16.58 12.23
C TRP A 83 0.86 15.52 12.13
N MET A 84 1.33 15.31 10.91
CA MET A 84 2.52 14.51 10.62
C MET A 84 3.29 15.08 9.44
N HIS A 85 4.62 15.03 9.53
CA HIS A 85 5.56 15.24 8.44
C HIS A 85 6.00 13.90 7.86
N CYS A 86 5.86 13.70 6.56
CA CYS A 86 6.19 12.42 5.96
C CYS A 86 6.78 12.52 4.55
N ASP A 87 7.52 11.47 4.19
CA ASP A 87 7.93 11.15 2.82
C ASP A 87 7.09 9.99 2.29
N PHE A 88 6.78 9.98 0.99
CA PHE A 88 6.15 8.83 0.32
C PHE A 88 7.14 7.78 -0.16
N MET A 89 8.39 8.16 -0.30
CA MET A 89 9.50 7.29 -0.73
C MET A 89 10.65 7.44 0.23
N PHE A 90 11.34 6.34 0.49
CA PHE A 90 12.53 6.37 1.34
C PHE A 90 13.57 7.33 0.77
N GLN A 91 14.15 8.15 1.64
CA GLN A 91 15.26 9.04 1.36
C GLN A 91 16.38 8.75 2.34
N ASP A 92 17.57 8.49 1.82
CA ASP A 92 18.77 8.28 2.62
C ASP A 92 19.50 9.62 2.83
N ASP A 93 18.86 10.50 3.58
CA ASP A 93 19.43 11.81 3.96
C ASP A 93 19.81 11.88 5.45
N GLY A 94 19.87 10.72 6.08
CA GLY A 94 20.07 10.63 7.53
C GLY A 94 18.98 11.40 8.28
N ASP A 95 19.35 12.05 9.36
CA ASP A 95 18.42 12.85 10.17
C ASP A 95 18.42 14.35 9.78
N TRP A 96 18.81 14.68 8.52
CA TRP A 96 18.99 16.06 8.12
C TRP A 96 17.72 16.90 8.31
N LEU A 97 16.56 16.42 7.81
CA LEU A 97 15.29 17.13 7.96
C LEU A 97 14.83 17.21 9.42
N TYR A 98 15.00 16.14 10.19
CA TYR A 98 14.68 16.15 11.62
C TYR A 98 15.49 17.22 12.35
N ARG A 99 16.80 17.28 12.13
CA ARG A 99 17.68 18.32 12.71
C ARG A 99 17.29 19.71 12.25
N TRP A 100 16.94 19.88 10.97
CA TRP A 100 16.51 21.15 10.42
C TRP A 100 15.29 21.71 11.15
N TYR A 101 14.20 20.93 11.29
CA TYR A 101 13.00 21.39 11.97
C TYR A 101 13.19 21.59 13.47
N ASN A 102 14.11 20.89 14.10
CA ASN A 102 14.40 20.97 15.53
C ASN A 102 15.50 21.99 15.88
N THR A 103 16.09 22.69 14.89
CA THR A 103 17.03 23.79 15.10
C THR A 103 16.28 25.11 14.95
N PRO A 104 16.13 25.94 16.03
CA PRO A 104 15.32 27.16 15.99
C PRO A 104 15.76 28.14 14.90
N GLU A 105 17.06 28.30 14.67
CA GLU A 105 17.62 29.19 13.66
C GLU A 105 17.29 28.76 12.24
N ASP A 106 17.21 27.43 12.00
CA ASP A 106 16.87 26.88 10.72
C ASP A 106 15.35 26.86 10.50
N TYR A 107 14.56 26.56 11.54
CA TYR A 107 13.10 26.58 11.47
C TYR A 107 12.54 27.95 11.04
N VAL A 108 13.14 29.05 11.52
CA VAL A 108 12.76 30.42 11.12
C VAL A 108 12.87 30.63 9.61
N ARG A 109 13.79 29.92 8.94
CA ARG A 109 13.98 30.01 7.49
C ARG A 109 12.88 29.35 6.67
N CYS A 110 12.02 28.54 7.31
CA CYS A 110 10.80 28.03 6.67
C CYS A 110 9.81 29.14 6.32
N PHE A 111 9.92 30.33 6.95
CA PHE A 111 9.09 31.51 6.67
C PHE A 111 9.68 32.42 5.60
N SER A 112 10.71 31.99 4.88
CA SER A 112 11.29 32.70 3.75
C SER A 112 10.54 32.47 2.43
N GLU A 113 10.75 33.34 1.45
CA GLU A 113 10.16 33.17 0.10
C GLU A 113 10.62 31.89 -0.60
N ARG A 114 11.81 31.39 -0.27
CA ARG A 114 12.41 30.16 -0.81
C ARG A 114 13.12 29.39 0.27
N LEU A 115 13.02 28.08 0.20
CA LEU A 115 13.80 27.20 1.06
C LEU A 115 15.29 27.27 0.71
N PRO A 116 16.20 27.41 1.70
CA PRO A 116 17.62 27.61 1.45
C PRO A 116 18.35 26.39 0.86
N HIS A 117 17.79 25.19 1.00
CA HIS A 117 18.38 23.92 0.55
C HIS A 117 17.46 23.20 -0.45
N PRO A 118 17.31 23.70 -1.70
CA PRO A 118 16.36 23.13 -2.65
C PRO A 118 16.64 21.66 -3.02
N GLU A 119 17.88 21.19 -2.84
CA GLU A 119 18.29 19.80 -3.03
C GLU A 119 17.61 18.81 -2.06
N HIS A 120 17.12 19.29 -0.93
CA HIS A 120 16.42 18.51 0.07
C HIS A 120 14.88 18.54 -0.08
N ILE A 121 14.35 19.34 -1.01
CA ILE A 121 12.92 19.37 -1.28
C ILE A 121 12.46 18.02 -1.83
N ARG A 122 11.50 17.41 -1.15
CA ARG A 122 10.94 16.12 -1.55
C ARG A 122 10.13 16.23 -2.83
N PRO A 123 10.17 15.21 -3.69
CA PRO A 123 9.34 15.19 -4.87
C PRO A 123 7.86 15.02 -4.52
N VAL A 124 7.00 15.75 -5.20
CA VAL A 124 5.54 15.58 -5.10
C VAL A 124 5.13 14.35 -5.91
N PRO A 125 4.46 13.35 -5.32
CA PRO A 125 4.06 12.15 -6.04
C PRO A 125 2.94 12.44 -7.03
N VAL A 126 3.07 11.89 -8.24
CA VAL A 126 2.01 11.83 -9.24
C VAL A 126 1.67 10.36 -9.45
N PHE A 127 0.48 9.97 -9.02
CA PHE A 127 0.00 8.59 -9.07
C PHE A 127 -0.46 8.18 -10.49
N PRO A 128 -0.65 6.88 -10.75
CA PRO A 128 -1.14 6.40 -12.04
C PRO A 128 -2.41 7.15 -12.48
N GLY A 129 -2.61 7.34 -13.77
CA GLY A 129 -3.69 8.19 -14.29
C GLY A 129 -3.45 9.70 -14.11
N LYS A 130 -2.21 10.10 -13.79
CA LYS A 130 -1.81 11.49 -13.52
C LYS A 130 -2.54 12.12 -12.32
N PHE A 131 -2.98 11.30 -11.38
CA PHE A 131 -3.65 11.77 -10.18
C PHE A 131 -2.65 12.46 -9.23
N ARG A 132 -3.08 13.58 -8.65
CA ARG A 132 -2.37 14.33 -7.62
C ARG A 132 -3.23 14.40 -6.38
N LEU A 133 -2.59 14.37 -5.22
CA LEU A 133 -3.31 14.57 -3.97
C LEU A 133 -3.90 15.99 -3.93
N PRO A 134 -5.17 16.14 -3.55
CA PRO A 134 -5.74 17.45 -3.33
C PRO A 134 -5.14 18.10 -2.07
N TYR A 135 -5.23 19.41 -1.97
CA TYR A 135 -4.81 20.12 -0.75
C TYR A 135 -5.74 19.87 0.43
N PHE A 136 -7.03 19.63 0.16
CA PHE A 136 -8.05 19.47 1.19
C PHE A 136 -8.97 18.31 0.89
N VAL A 137 -9.27 17.52 1.93
CA VAL A 137 -10.21 16.40 1.87
C VAL A 137 -11.11 16.46 3.10
N ALA A 138 -12.40 16.31 2.89
CA ALA A 138 -13.36 16.21 3.99
C ALA A 138 -13.79 14.75 4.18
N PHE A 139 -13.68 14.27 5.40
CA PHE A 139 -14.22 13.00 5.86
C PHE A 139 -15.37 13.25 6.84
N GLU A 140 -16.15 12.23 7.15
CA GLU A 140 -17.11 12.30 8.25
C GLU A 140 -16.35 12.41 9.59
N GLU A 141 -16.93 13.14 10.54
CA GLU A 141 -16.37 13.25 11.90
C GLU A 141 -16.30 11.87 12.58
N GLY A 142 -15.25 11.61 13.36
CA GLY A 142 -15.05 10.34 14.04
C GLY A 142 -14.70 9.16 13.13
N ASN A 143 -14.22 9.43 11.92
CA ASN A 143 -13.80 8.40 10.96
C ASN A 143 -12.49 7.69 11.39
N GLU A 144 -12.11 6.63 10.64
CA GLU A 144 -10.90 5.87 10.96
C GLU A 144 -9.59 6.68 10.86
N ILE A 145 -9.57 7.76 10.06
CA ILE A 145 -8.38 8.61 9.87
C ILE A 145 -8.02 9.32 11.18
N GLU A 146 -9.02 9.76 11.93
CA GLU A 146 -8.82 10.36 13.26
C GLU A 146 -8.08 9.39 14.18
N MET A 147 -8.54 8.15 14.27
CA MET A 147 -7.91 7.12 15.11
C MET A 147 -6.47 6.81 14.66
N LEU A 148 -6.20 6.84 13.36
CA LEU A 148 -4.87 6.63 12.82
C LEU A 148 -3.92 7.77 13.24
N PHE A 149 -4.34 9.03 13.10
CA PHE A 149 -3.55 10.19 13.51
C PHE A 149 -3.28 10.19 15.01
N LEU A 150 -4.32 10.00 15.84
CA LEU A 150 -4.17 9.98 17.29
C LEU A 150 -3.26 8.85 17.78
N SER A 151 -3.36 7.67 17.16
CA SER A 151 -2.49 6.53 17.45
C SER A 151 -1.04 6.81 17.05
N LEU A 152 -0.83 7.47 15.91
CA LEU A 152 0.49 7.85 15.43
C LEU A 152 1.16 8.87 16.36
N VAL A 153 0.42 9.92 16.75
CA VAL A 153 0.91 10.95 17.69
C VAL A 153 1.30 10.33 19.03
N LYS A 154 0.45 9.43 19.55
CA LYS A 154 0.76 8.70 20.79
C LYS A 154 2.02 7.83 20.66
N ALA A 155 2.18 7.15 19.53
CA ALA A 155 3.34 6.30 19.30
C ALA A 155 4.63 7.12 19.11
N PHE A 156 4.55 8.30 18.51
CA PHE A 156 5.70 9.20 18.36
C PHE A 156 6.19 9.76 19.70
N ALA A 157 5.29 10.04 20.63
CA ALA A 157 5.62 10.48 21.99
C ALA A 157 6.22 9.37 22.88
N GLY A 158 6.11 8.08 22.45
CA GLY A 158 6.61 6.91 23.18
C GLY A 158 7.88 6.35 22.53
N GLU A 159 8.91 6.06 23.32
CA GLU A 159 10.11 5.37 22.84
C GLU A 159 9.78 3.92 22.45
N GLY A 160 9.84 3.57 21.18
CA GLY A 160 9.66 2.18 20.75
C GLY A 160 9.88 1.91 19.27
N ASN A 161 10.48 0.74 18.96
CA ASN A 161 10.69 0.23 17.57
C ASN A 161 9.38 0.05 16.78
N HIS A 162 8.22 0.15 17.43
CA HIS A 162 6.90 -0.01 16.81
C HIS A 162 6.52 1.21 15.96
N PHE A 163 7.05 2.41 16.25
CA PHE A 163 6.72 3.63 15.54
C PHE A 163 7.00 3.53 14.03
N ALA A 164 8.15 2.98 13.63
CA ALA A 164 8.52 2.86 12.22
C ALA A 164 7.52 2.02 11.40
N LEU A 165 6.95 0.96 11.98
CA LEU A 165 5.93 0.14 11.33
C LEU A 165 4.57 0.84 11.34
N LEU A 166 4.16 1.39 12.48
CA LEU A 166 2.89 2.09 12.62
C LEU A 166 2.81 3.31 11.69
N SER A 167 3.89 4.08 11.57
CA SER A 167 3.95 5.24 10.68
C SER A 167 3.71 4.86 9.21
N ARG A 168 4.32 3.77 8.74
CA ARG A 168 4.09 3.26 7.37
C ARG A 168 2.63 2.84 7.14
N ILE A 169 2.08 2.09 8.08
CA ILE A 169 0.67 1.66 8.03
C ILE A 169 -0.24 2.88 7.99
N THR A 170 0.00 3.88 8.85
CA THR A 170 -0.81 5.09 8.93
C THR A 170 -0.79 5.86 7.62
N VAL A 171 0.39 6.16 7.05
CA VAL A 171 0.47 6.92 5.79
C VAL A 171 -0.23 6.17 4.65
N LEU A 172 -0.03 4.84 4.54
CA LEU A 172 -0.68 4.05 3.49
C LEU A 172 -2.21 4.00 3.66
N ARG A 173 -2.71 3.89 4.88
CA ARG A 173 -4.16 3.91 5.18
C ARG A 173 -4.78 5.28 4.91
N VAL A 174 -4.10 6.36 5.32
CA VAL A 174 -4.53 7.74 5.01
C VAL A 174 -4.54 7.96 3.50
N LEU A 175 -3.52 7.53 2.78
CA LEU A 175 -3.46 7.64 1.33
C LEU A 175 -4.60 6.87 0.65
N ASP A 176 -4.87 5.63 1.06
CA ASP A 176 -5.98 4.82 0.52
C ASP A 176 -7.34 5.50 0.75
N ALA A 177 -7.57 6.03 1.95
CA ALA A 177 -8.79 6.77 2.27
C ALA A 177 -8.93 8.06 1.43
N VAL A 178 -7.86 8.83 1.24
CA VAL A 178 -7.85 10.03 0.37
C VAL A 178 -8.17 9.64 -1.08
N LEU A 179 -7.52 8.62 -1.62
CA LEU A 179 -7.78 8.13 -2.97
C LEU A 179 -9.23 7.66 -3.14
N SER A 180 -9.77 6.97 -2.13
CA SER A 180 -11.15 6.50 -2.11
C SER A 180 -12.15 7.66 -2.06
N GLN A 181 -11.91 8.64 -1.17
CA GLN A 181 -12.76 9.83 -1.02
C GLN A 181 -12.78 10.69 -2.29
N CYS A 182 -11.65 10.78 -2.99
CA CYS A 182 -11.54 11.46 -4.29
C CYS A 182 -12.11 10.67 -5.46
N GLY A 183 -12.66 9.46 -5.23
CA GLY A 183 -13.20 8.61 -6.28
C GLY A 183 -12.14 8.00 -7.20
N TYR A 184 -10.86 8.04 -6.82
CA TYR A 184 -9.75 7.51 -7.60
C TYR A 184 -9.98 6.05 -7.99
N TRP A 185 -10.35 5.21 -7.04
CA TRP A 185 -10.61 3.79 -7.27
C TRP A 185 -11.82 3.54 -8.19
N LYS A 186 -12.80 4.44 -8.18
CA LYS A 186 -13.95 4.39 -9.12
C LYS A 186 -13.53 4.81 -10.52
N SER A 187 -12.61 5.76 -10.64
CA SER A 187 -12.10 6.30 -11.90
C SER A 187 -10.96 5.44 -12.47
N SER A 188 -10.09 4.93 -11.60
CA SER A 188 -8.95 4.07 -11.94
C SER A 188 -9.29 2.59 -11.86
N ALA A 189 -10.50 2.23 -11.47
CA ALA A 189 -10.98 0.87 -11.58
C ALA A 189 -10.90 0.46 -13.06
N GLN A 190 -9.70 0.10 -13.49
CA GLN A 190 -9.61 -1.04 -14.38
C GLN A 190 -10.44 -2.11 -13.69
N PRO A 191 -11.56 -2.56 -14.28
CA PRO A 191 -12.36 -3.61 -13.67
C PRO A 191 -11.37 -4.70 -13.33
N ILE A 192 -11.30 -5.11 -12.05
CA ILE A 192 -10.50 -6.27 -11.63
C ILE A 192 -10.73 -7.26 -12.73
N ARG A 193 -9.66 -7.56 -13.50
CA ARG A 193 -9.86 -8.43 -14.66
C ARG A 193 -10.55 -9.65 -14.12
N VAL A 194 -11.66 -10.00 -14.69
CA VAL A 194 -12.48 -11.11 -14.18
C VAL A 194 -11.59 -12.35 -13.95
N SER A 195 -10.56 -12.50 -14.78
CA SER A 195 -9.50 -13.51 -14.59
C SER A 195 -8.72 -13.37 -13.27
N ASP A 196 -8.55 -12.18 -12.71
CA ASP A 196 -7.82 -12.02 -11.44
C ASP A 196 -8.68 -12.47 -10.25
N ALA A 197 -9.98 -12.21 -10.27
CA ALA A 197 -10.93 -12.78 -9.32
C ALA A 197 -10.96 -14.30 -9.43
N MET A 198 -10.96 -14.85 -10.65
CA MET A 198 -10.85 -16.30 -10.88
C MET A 198 -9.54 -16.87 -10.35
N LYS A 199 -8.38 -16.24 -10.64
CA LYS A 199 -7.08 -16.67 -10.12
C LYS A 199 -7.05 -16.68 -8.60
N GLN A 200 -7.64 -15.65 -7.97
CA GLN A 200 -7.74 -15.57 -6.53
C GLN A 200 -8.58 -16.72 -5.97
N TYR A 201 -9.77 -16.95 -6.52
CA TYR A 201 -10.62 -18.09 -6.14
C TYR A 201 -9.86 -19.42 -6.28
N ILE A 202 -9.18 -19.65 -7.41
CA ILE A 202 -8.41 -20.86 -7.67
C ILE A 202 -7.27 -21.02 -6.65
N ARG A 203 -6.52 -19.95 -6.34
CA ARG A 203 -5.44 -19.98 -5.35
C ARG A 203 -5.91 -20.42 -3.95
N PHE A 204 -7.12 -20.04 -3.55
CA PHE A 204 -7.68 -20.45 -2.26
C PHE A 204 -8.27 -21.87 -2.28
N ASN A 205 -8.65 -22.38 -3.46
CA ASN A 205 -9.39 -23.63 -3.56
C ASN A 205 -8.70 -24.74 -4.36
N TYR A 206 -7.47 -24.55 -4.89
CA TYR A 206 -6.83 -25.47 -5.83
C TYR A 206 -6.62 -26.90 -5.27
N MET A 207 -6.57 -27.06 -3.96
CA MET A 207 -6.49 -28.39 -3.32
C MET A 207 -7.82 -29.16 -3.38
N ASN A 208 -8.92 -28.45 -3.56
CA ASN A 208 -10.26 -29.04 -3.72
C ASN A 208 -10.56 -29.29 -5.21
N ARG A 209 -11.67 -29.99 -5.47
CA ARG A 209 -12.19 -30.11 -6.83
C ARG A 209 -12.76 -28.76 -7.27
N ILE A 210 -12.22 -28.20 -8.33
CA ILE A 210 -12.71 -26.97 -8.96
C ILE A 210 -13.39 -27.32 -10.29
N THR A 211 -14.60 -26.82 -10.49
CA THR A 211 -15.39 -26.97 -11.71
C THR A 211 -15.57 -25.60 -12.40
N LEU A 212 -15.99 -25.61 -13.67
CA LEU A 212 -16.36 -24.38 -14.37
C LEU A 212 -17.57 -23.70 -13.74
N GLN A 213 -18.48 -24.46 -13.09
CA GLN A 213 -19.60 -23.91 -12.34
C GLN A 213 -19.11 -23.05 -11.17
N ASP A 214 -18.09 -23.51 -10.43
CA ASP A 214 -17.52 -22.75 -9.33
C ASP A 214 -16.90 -21.44 -9.82
N ILE A 215 -16.22 -21.49 -10.98
CA ILE A 215 -15.65 -20.30 -11.62
C ILE A 215 -16.73 -19.34 -12.09
N GLY A 216 -17.80 -19.87 -12.67
CA GLY A 216 -18.98 -19.09 -13.07
C GLY A 216 -19.64 -18.40 -11.86
N ALA A 217 -19.81 -19.14 -10.77
CA ALA A 217 -20.42 -18.63 -9.55
C ALA A 217 -19.59 -17.50 -8.91
N CYS A 218 -18.25 -17.65 -8.83
CA CYS A 218 -17.38 -16.61 -8.24
C CYS A 218 -17.32 -15.32 -9.05
N THR A 219 -17.70 -15.37 -10.36
CA THR A 219 -17.64 -14.22 -11.28
C THR A 219 -19.01 -13.72 -11.71
N GLN A 220 -20.07 -14.41 -11.36
CA GLN A 220 -21.44 -14.18 -11.85
C GLN A 220 -21.59 -14.28 -13.38
N TYR A 221 -20.65 -14.97 -14.05
CA TYR A 221 -20.71 -15.26 -15.48
C TYR A 221 -21.18 -16.70 -15.76
N ASN A 222 -21.68 -16.90 -16.97
CA ASN A 222 -21.89 -18.26 -17.46
C ASN A 222 -20.57 -19.06 -17.41
N PRO A 223 -20.57 -20.32 -16.91
CA PRO A 223 -19.36 -21.13 -16.74
C PRO A 223 -18.50 -21.28 -18.00
N ASP A 224 -19.14 -21.50 -19.17
CA ASP A 224 -18.42 -21.65 -20.45
C ASP A 224 -17.77 -20.34 -20.89
N TYR A 225 -18.47 -19.23 -20.71
CA TYR A 225 -17.93 -17.90 -20.99
C TYR A 225 -16.76 -17.58 -20.05
N ALA A 226 -16.90 -17.84 -18.76
CA ALA A 226 -15.86 -17.64 -17.76
C ALA A 226 -14.60 -18.45 -18.11
N GLY A 227 -14.74 -19.71 -18.50
CA GLY A 227 -13.62 -20.56 -18.92
C GLY A 227 -12.90 -20.03 -20.17
N LYS A 228 -13.66 -19.59 -21.18
CA LYS A 228 -13.10 -18.97 -22.41
C LYS A 228 -12.38 -17.64 -22.09
N LEU A 229 -12.98 -16.81 -21.24
CA LEU A 229 -12.40 -15.55 -20.80
C LEU A 229 -11.09 -15.77 -20.05
N PHE A 230 -11.07 -16.73 -19.11
CA PHE A 230 -9.86 -17.09 -18.36
C PHE A 230 -8.74 -17.52 -19.30
N ARG A 231 -9.04 -18.39 -20.26
CA ARG A 231 -8.04 -18.85 -21.23
C ARG A 231 -7.53 -17.72 -22.13
N ARG A 232 -8.42 -16.82 -22.57
CA ARG A 232 -8.03 -15.66 -23.39
C ARG A 232 -7.08 -14.72 -22.65
N GLU A 233 -7.33 -14.49 -21.34
CA GLU A 233 -6.55 -13.53 -20.57
C GLU A 233 -5.29 -14.12 -19.94
N THR A 234 -5.27 -15.43 -19.66
CA THR A 234 -4.14 -16.09 -18.99
C THR A 234 -3.28 -16.97 -19.91
N GLY A 235 -3.77 -17.28 -21.10
CA GLY A 235 -3.18 -18.27 -22.01
C GLY A 235 -3.43 -19.73 -21.61
N MET A 236 -4.04 -19.98 -20.44
CA MET A 236 -4.25 -21.33 -19.86
C MET A 236 -5.73 -21.59 -19.60
N THR A 237 -6.12 -22.85 -19.69
CA THR A 237 -7.44 -23.27 -19.14
C THR A 237 -7.40 -23.22 -17.61
N VAL A 238 -8.59 -23.16 -16.98
CA VAL A 238 -8.72 -23.23 -15.52
C VAL A 238 -8.03 -24.47 -14.95
N ILE A 239 -8.23 -25.64 -15.58
CA ILE A 239 -7.63 -26.90 -15.13
C ILE A 239 -6.10 -26.88 -15.27
N GLU A 240 -5.55 -26.34 -16.34
CA GLU A 240 -4.11 -26.16 -16.49
C GLU A 240 -3.54 -25.27 -15.39
N TYR A 241 -4.19 -24.16 -15.10
CA TYR A 241 -3.76 -23.25 -14.04
C TYR A 241 -3.82 -23.89 -12.64
N VAL A 242 -4.90 -24.63 -12.33
CA VAL A 242 -5.00 -25.45 -11.11
C VAL A 242 -3.86 -26.45 -11.01
N ASN A 243 -3.58 -27.15 -12.11
CA ASN A 243 -2.51 -28.15 -12.14
C ASN A 243 -1.13 -27.53 -11.93
N HIS A 244 -0.85 -26.35 -12.49
CA HIS A 244 0.39 -25.63 -12.20
C HIS A 244 0.55 -25.30 -10.70
N LEU A 245 -0.51 -24.81 -10.04
CA LEU A 245 -0.45 -24.54 -8.60
C LEU A 245 -0.21 -25.80 -7.77
N ARG A 246 -0.87 -26.91 -8.13
CA ARG A 246 -0.70 -28.21 -7.46
C ARG A 246 0.74 -28.74 -7.62
N ILE A 247 1.33 -28.61 -8.81
CA ILE A 247 2.71 -29.04 -9.04
C ILE A 247 3.69 -28.14 -8.30
N ASN A 248 3.47 -26.82 -8.25
CA ASN A 248 4.30 -25.94 -7.45
C ASN A 248 4.26 -26.31 -5.96
N LYS A 249 3.08 -26.64 -5.42
CA LYS A 249 2.97 -27.17 -4.06
C LYS A 249 3.66 -28.52 -3.89
N ALA A 250 3.54 -29.41 -4.88
CA ALA A 250 4.18 -30.72 -4.84
C ALA A 250 5.71 -30.61 -4.78
N GLN A 251 6.32 -29.64 -5.46
CA GLN A 251 7.77 -29.42 -5.43
C GLN A 251 8.27 -29.18 -4.01
N SER A 252 7.57 -28.41 -3.20
CA SER A 252 7.94 -28.21 -1.79
C SER A 252 7.77 -29.48 -0.94
N LEU A 253 6.73 -30.29 -1.21
CA LEU A 253 6.49 -31.54 -0.49
C LEU A 253 7.41 -32.68 -0.94
N LEU A 254 7.94 -32.63 -2.17
CA LEU A 254 8.90 -33.62 -2.67
C LEU A 254 10.24 -33.56 -1.95
N LEU A 255 10.57 -32.47 -1.30
CA LEU A 255 11.77 -32.32 -0.46
C LEU A 255 11.68 -33.10 0.87
N ASP A 256 10.47 -33.44 1.29
CA ASP A 256 10.24 -34.28 2.47
C ASP A 256 10.29 -35.76 2.04
N GLU A 257 11.38 -36.43 2.37
CA GLU A 257 11.60 -37.84 2.03
C GLU A 257 10.69 -38.78 2.80
N SER A 258 10.11 -38.36 3.92
CA SER A 258 9.16 -39.16 4.70
C SER A 258 7.81 -39.36 4.00
N LEU A 259 7.47 -38.44 3.05
CA LEU A 259 6.21 -38.53 2.33
C LEU A 259 6.29 -39.44 1.08
N THR A 260 5.30 -40.33 0.98
CA THR A 260 5.11 -41.14 -0.23
C THR A 260 4.53 -40.30 -1.38
N MET A 261 4.68 -40.80 -2.60
CA MET A 261 4.08 -40.14 -3.80
C MET A 261 2.55 -40.07 -3.72
N ALA A 262 1.92 -41.02 -3.01
CA ALA A 262 0.47 -41.05 -2.81
C ALA A 262 0.03 -39.92 -1.86
N GLU A 263 0.72 -39.75 -0.74
CA GLU A 263 0.43 -38.70 0.24
C GLU A 263 0.69 -37.29 -0.38
N ILE A 264 1.75 -37.14 -1.18
CA ILE A 264 2.02 -35.86 -1.87
C ILE A 264 0.89 -35.55 -2.87
N ALA A 265 0.47 -36.55 -3.67
CA ALA A 265 -0.62 -36.36 -4.61
C ALA A 265 -1.91 -35.91 -3.90
N GLU A 266 -2.27 -36.57 -2.79
CA GLU A 266 -3.42 -36.24 -1.99
C GLU A 266 -3.34 -34.82 -1.39
N LYS A 267 -2.22 -34.50 -0.74
CA LYS A 267 -1.96 -33.18 -0.12
C LYS A 267 -1.96 -32.04 -1.14
N CYS A 268 -1.72 -32.33 -2.42
CA CYS A 268 -1.80 -31.35 -3.50
C CYS A 268 -3.16 -31.31 -4.20
N GLY A 269 -4.13 -32.15 -3.78
CA GLY A 269 -5.47 -32.18 -4.32
C GLY A 269 -5.60 -32.99 -5.64
N PHE A 270 -4.65 -33.87 -5.95
CA PHE A 270 -4.78 -34.79 -7.07
C PHE A 270 -5.64 -36.01 -6.67
N GLN A 271 -6.54 -36.43 -7.55
CA GLN A 271 -7.44 -37.56 -7.31
C GLN A 271 -6.72 -38.93 -7.41
N SER A 272 -5.56 -39.00 -8.05
CA SER A 272 -4.77 -40.21 -8.14
C SER A 272 -3.30 -39.91 -8.39
N VAL A 273 -2.44 -40.81 -7.94
CA VAL A 273 -0.98 -40.76 -8.16
C VAL A 273 -0.65 -40.82 -9.64
N ASN A 274 -1.44 -41.57 -10.43
CA ASN A 274 -1.22 -41.68 -11.88
C ASN A 274 -1.47 -40.33 -12.58
N TYR A 275 -2.53 -39.64 -12.23
CA TYR A 275 -2.83 -38.31 -12.77
C TYR A 275 -1.78 -37.28 -12.33
N PHE A 276 -1.39 -37.30 -11.05
CA PHE A 276 -0.28 -36.50 -10.55
C PHE A 276 1.00 -36.72 -11.37
N SER A 277 1.37 -37.97 -11.59
CA SER A 277 2.59 -38.33 -12.34
C SER A 277 2.55 -37.85 -13.79
N MET A 278 1.41 -37.99 -14.44
CA MET A 278 1.18 -37.49 -15.80
C MET A 278 1.32 -35.96 -15.87
N VAL A 279 0.68 -35.26 -14.94
CA VAL A 279 0.69 -33.79 -14.90
C VAL A 279 2.09 -33.27 -14.54
N ALA A 280 2.76 -33.85 -13.56
CA ALA A 280 4.13 -33.52 -13.19
C ALA A 280 5.04 -33.63 -14.41
N ARG A 281 4.99 -34.75 -15.14
CA ARG A 281 5.81 -34.94 -16.36
C ARG A 281 5.49 -33.93 -17.45
N LYS A 282 4.19 -33.57 -17.62
CA LYS A 282 3.77 -32.56 -18.60
C LYS A 282 4.31 -31.17 -18.27
N ILE A 283 4.32 -30.78 -16.99
CA ILE A 283 4.68 -29.43 -16.55
C ILE A 283 6.20 -29.28 -16.34
N THR A 284 6.85 -30.27 -15.72
CA THR A 284 8.26 -30.20 -15.32
C THR A 284 9.22 -30.97 -16.23
N GLY A 285 8.70 -31.78 -17.15
CA GLY A 285 9.46 -32.70 -17.97
C GLY A 285 9.89 -33.99 -17.25
N MET A 286 9.65 -34.11 -15.92
CA MET A 286 10.12 -35.20 -15.06
C MET A 286 8.94 -35.88 -14.33
N ALA A 287 9.07 -37.23 -14.15
CA ALA A 287 8.19 -37.94 -13.25
C ALA A 287 8.46 -37.52 -11.79
N PRO A 288 7.47 -37.61 -10.86
CA PRO A 288 7.62 -37.13 -9.48
C PRO A 288 8.86 -37.66 -8.75
N ARG A 289 9.19 -38.96 -8.91
CA ARG A 289 10.39 -39.55 -8.31
C ARG A 289 11.69 -38.96 -8.87
N GLN A 290 11.74 -38.71 -10.18
CA GLN A 290 12.90 -38.08 -10.84
C GLN A 290 13.01 -36.60 -10.38
N LEU A 291 11.86 -35.92 -10.27
CA LEU A 291 11.81 -34.52 -9.81
C LEU A 291 12.30 -34.42 -8.35
N ARG A 292 11.90 -35.37 -7.46
CA ARG A 292 12.42 -35.44 -6.09
C ARG A 292 13.94 -35.55 -6.07
N ALA A 293 14.50 -36.53 -6.78
CA ALA A 293 15.94 -36.72 -6.82
C ALA A 293 16.69 -35.49 -7.33
N HIS A 294 16.15 -34.85 -8.36
CA HIS A 294 16.73 -33.63 -8.94
C HIS A 294 16.68 -32.44 -7.93
N LEU A 295 15.56 -32.24 -7.23
CA LEU A 295 15.43 -31.18 -6.24
C LEU A 295 16.36 -31.37 -5.04
N LEU A 296 16.51 -32.59 -4.54
CA LEU A 296 17.42 -32.91 -3.44
C LEU A 296 18.88 -32.63 -3.84
N THR A 297 19.31 -33.05 -5.04
CA THR A 297 20.66 -32.74 -5.56
C THR A 297 20.92 -31.25 -5.64
N ILE A 298 19.94 -30.43 -6.07
CA ILE A 298 20.07 -28.97 -6.11
C ILE A 298 20.27 -28.41 -4.71
N MET A 299 19.50 -28.88 -3.71
CA MET A 299 19.62 -28.42 -2.33
C MET A 299 20.95 -28.79 -1.68
N GLU A 300 21.46 -30.00 -1.93
CA GLU A 300 22.78 -30.44 -1.45
C GLU A 300 23.89 -29.54 -2.02
N ASN A 301 23.84 -29.23 -3.32
CA ASN A 301 24.82 -28.36 -3.97
C ASN A 301 24.71 -26.88 -3.54
N ALA A 302 23.57 -26.42 -3.07
CA ALA A 302 23.38 -25.05 -2.57
C ALA A 302 23.79 -24.87 -1.10
N SER A 303 24.06 -26.00 -0.39
CA SER A 303 24.46 -26.01 1.02
C SER A 303 25.98 -26.16 1.21
N LEU A 304 26.74 -26.27 0.10
CA LEU A 304 28.19 -26.27 0.01
C LEU A 304 28.71 -24.90 -0.43
#